data_8931a3abc66da40c9c9f0eee5cf01548
#
_entry.id   8931a3abc66da40c9c9f0eee5cf01548
#
_cell.length_a   1.000
_cell.length_b   1.000
_cell.length_c   1.000
_cell.angle_alpha   90.00
_cell.angle_beta   90.00
_cell.angle_gamma   90.00
#
_symmetry.space_group_name_H-M   'P 1'
#
loop_
_entity.id
_entity.type
_entity.pdbx_description
1 polymer ?
#
loop_
_entity_poly.entity_id
_entity_poly.type
_entity_poly.pdbx_seq_one_letter_code
_entity_poly.pdbx_strand_id
1 'polypeptide(L)' 'MDIRIGDIITMKKPHPCGEKRWLCLRTGADFRLRCMGCGHEVMTPRHKAEKNIKSVEHANNVE' A
#
# COMPACT_ATOMS: atom_id res chain seq x y z
N MET A 1 9.70 -7.43 -5.19
CA MET A 1 8.86 -6.24 -5.44
C MET A 1 9.42 -5.07 -4.66
N ASP A 2 9.63 -3.96 -5.30
CA ASP A 2 10.29 -2.80 -4.70
C ASP A 2 9.23 -1.77 -4.28
N ILE A 3 9.05 -1.63 -2.98
CA ILE A 3 8.07 -0.72 -2.41
C ILE A 3 8.78 0.24 -1.47
N ARG A 4 8.50 1.53 -1.62
CA ARG A 4 9.13 2.56 -0.81
C ARG A 4 8.06 3.40 -0.11
N ILE A 5 8.49 4.11 0.93
CA ILE A 5 7.60 5.02 1.63
C ILE A 5 7.11 6.09 0.66
N GLY A 6 5.80 6.32 0.65
CA GLY A 6 5.17 7.27 -0.26
C GLY A 6 4.62 6.65 -1.53
N ASP A 7 4.91 5.38 -1.79
CA ASP A 7 4.39 4.70 -2.97
C ASP A 7 2.91 4.44 -2.83
N ILE A 8 2.22 4.43 -3.95
CA ILE A 8 0.80 4.10 -4.02
C ILE A 8 0.69 2.63 -4.42
N ILE A 9 0.03 1.85 -3.60
CA ILE A 9 -0.13 0.42 -3.81
C ILE A 9 -1.58 0.13 -4.15
N THR A 10 -1.80 -0.57 -5.27
CA THR A 10 -3.14 -1.01 -5.65
C THR A 10 -3.28 -2.47 -5.29
N MET A 11 -4.26 -2.77 -4.47
CA MET A 11 -4.53 -4.14 -4.05
C MET A 11 -5.46 -4.85 -5.01
N LYS A 12 -5.40 -6.19 -5.02
CA LYS A 12 -6.27 -7.00 -5.86
C LYS A 12 -7.71 -6.93 -5.38
N LYS A 13 -7.92 -6.80 -4.06
CA LYS A 13 -9.25 -6.71 -3.47
C LYS A 13 -9.48 -5.31 -2.92
N PRO A 14 -10.69 -4.78 -3.06
CA PRO A 14 -10.99 -3.46 -2.49
C PRO A 14 -11.11 -3.53 -0.97
N HIS A 15 -10.78 -2.44 -0.32
CA HIS A 15 -11.09 -2.25 1.08
C HIS A 15 -12.62 -2.12 1.24
N PRO A 16 -13.18 -2.43 2.41
CA PRO A 16 -14.62 -2.28 2.64
C PRO A 16 -15.17 -0.89 2.30
N CYS A 17 -14.34 0.14 2.31
CA CYS A 17 -14.78 1.48 1.90
C CYS A 17 -14.85 1.65 0.39
N GLY A 18 -14.43 0.65 -0.38
CA GLY A 18 -14.46 0.69 -1.84
C GLY A 18 -13.17 1.10 -2.51
N GLU A 19 -12.20 1.60 -1.77
CA GLU A 19 -10.92 2.04 -2.34
C GLU A 19 -9.94 0.87 -2.42
N LYS A 20 -9.21 0.78 -3.52
CA LYS A 20 -8.20 -0.26 -3.71
C LYS A 20 -6.79 0.26 -3.51
N ARG A 21 -6.61 1.57 -3.48
CA ARG A 21 -5.29 2.19 -3.40
C ARG A 21 -4.91 2.47 -1.96
N TRP A 22 -3.65 2.21 -1.67
CA TRP A 22 -3.09 2.39 -0.35
C TRP A 22 -1.81 3.18 -0.44
N LEU A 23 -1.60 4.08 0.50
CA LEU A 23 -0.35 4.82 0.60
C LEU A 23 0.59 4.07 1.53
N CYS A 24 1.81 3.84 1.08
CA CYS A 24 2.81 3.16 1.89
C CYS A 24 3.41 4.15 2.89
N LEU A 25 3.19 3.90 4.18
CA LEU A 25 3.71 4.75 5.23
C LEU A 25 5.01 4.23 5.81
N ARG A 26 5.22 2.91 5.73
CA ARG A 26 6.41 2.29 6.30
C ARG A 26 6.72 0.99 5.58
N THR A 27 8.01 0.70 5.43
CA THR A 27 8.47 -0.55 4.84
C THR A 27 9.32 -1.29 5.87
N GLY A 28 9.71 -2.52 5.54
CA GLY A 28 10.50 -3.37 6.41
C GLY A 28 9.92 -4.76 6.41
N ALA A 29 10.00 -5.45 7.55
CA ALA A 29 9.41 -6.78 7.69
C ALA A 29 7.89 -6.72 7.54
N ASP A 30 7.29 -5.63 8.01
CA ASP A 30 5.87 -5.35 7.88
C ASP A 30 5.68 -4.04 7.14
N PHE A 31 4.62 -3.95 6.36
CA PHE A 31 4.24 -2.70 5.70
C PHE A 31 3.16 -2.02 6.50
N ARG A 32 3.28 -0.71 6.65
CA ARG A 32 2.20 0.10 7.20
C ARG A 32 1.56 0.85 6.05
N LEU A 33 0.28 0.61 5.86
CA LEU A 33 -0.46 1.13 4.71
C LEU A 33 -1.65 1.95 5.18
N ARG A 34 -1.92 3.03 4.45
CA ARG A 34 -3.07 3.87 4.74
C ARG A 34 -4.02 3.82 3.56
N CYS A 35 -5.27 3.47 3.82
CA CYS A 35 -6.29 3.46 2.79
C CYS A 35 -6.53 4.88 2.28
N MET A 36 -6.42 5.07 0.98
CA MET A 36 -6.57 6.39 0.39
C MET A 36 -8.01 6.86 0.33
N GLY A 37 -8.95 5.96 0.54
CA GLY A 37 -10.37 6.32 0.55
C GLY A 37 -10.86 6.79 1.91
N CYS A 38 -10.64 6.00 2.95
CA CYS A 38 -11.16 6.31 4.28
C CYS A 38 -10.09 6.74 5.28
N GLY A 39 -8.81 6.63 4.93
CA GLY A 39 -7.73 7.03 5.81
C GLY A 39 -7.38 6.01 6.89
N HIS A 40 -7.96 4.82 6.83
CA HIS A 40 -7.69 3.78 7.81
C HIS A 40 -6.27 3.21 7.61
N GLU A 41 -5.52 3.07 8.69
CA GLU A 41 -4.17 2.53 8.65
C GLU A 41 -4.17 1.09 9.11
N VAL A 42 -3.42 0.25 8.40
CA VAL A 42 -3.26 -1.15 8.74
C VAL A 42 -1.79 -1.53 8.67
N MET A 43 -1.41 -2.55 9.41
CA MET A 43 -0.07 -3.12 9.34
C MET A 43 -0.22 -4.55 8.84
N THR A 44 0.57 -4.93 7.85
CA THR A 44 0.48 -6.26 7.27
C THR A 44 1.87 -6.81 7.00
N PRO A 45 2.10 -8.13 7.25
CA PRO A 45 3.38 -8.74 6.95
C PRO A 45 3.72 -8.57 5.48
N ARG A 46 4.99 -8.34 5.20
CA ARG A 46 5.45 -8.07 3.84
C ARG A 46 5.04 -9.16 2.85
N HIS A 47 5.29 -10.43 3.20
CA HIS A 47 5.00 -11.51 2.27
C HIS A 47 3.50 -11.62 1.97
N LYS A 48 2.66 -11.31 2.96
CA LYS A 48 1.22 -11.34 2.79
C LYS A 48 0.74 -10.18 1.94
N ALA A 49 1.32 -9.01 2.16
CA ALA A 49 0.99 -7.84 1.37
C ALA A 49 1.35 -8.05 -0.10
N GLU A 50 2.55 -8.59 -0.35
CA GLU A 50 3.01 -8.81 -1.71
C GLU A 50 2.10 -9.75 -2.50
N LYS A 51 1.49 -10.72 -1.83
CA LYS A 51 0.55 -11.62 -2.50
C LYS A 51 -0.73 -10.91 -2.94
N ASN A 52 -1.10 -9.85 -2.26
CA ASN A 52 -2.35 -9.14 -2.53
C ASN A 52 -2.16 -7.87 -3.34
N ILE A 53 -0.94 -7.52 -3.67
CA ILE A 53 -0.65 -6.32 -4.43
C ILE A 53 -0.81 -6.60 -5.91
N LYS A 54 -1.62 -5.76 -6.57
CA LYS A 54 -1.80 -5.83 -8.01
C LYS A 54 -0.73 -5.01 -8.72
N SER A 55 -0.48 -3.80 -8.25
CA SER A 55 0.52 -2.92 -8.85
C SER A 55 1.03 -1.91 -7.83
N VAL A 56 2.18 -1.34 -8.13
CA VAL A 56 2.80 -0.32 -7.27
C VAL A 56 3.16 0.87 -8.15
N GLU A 57 2.76 2.05 -7.72
CA GLU A 57 3.13 3.29 -8.39
C GLU A 57 4.05 4.09 -7.47
N HIS A 58 5.19 4.51 -8.02
CA HIS A 58 6.13 5.36 -7.29
C HIS A 58 5.65 6.79 -7.42
N ALA A 59 4.96 7.26 -6.40
CA ALA A 59 4.26 8.52 -6.47
C ALA A 59 5.13 9.73 -6.26
N ASN A 60 6.35 9.54 -5.83
CA ASN A 60 7.14 10.68 -5.57
C ASN A 60 7.81 11.16 -6.78
N ASN A 61 7.69 11.97 -7.21
CA ASN A 61 8.42 12.37 -8.17
C ASN A 61 9.38 13.31 -7.93
N VAL A 62 9.93 13.33 -7.57
CA VAL A 62 10.60 14.12 -7.09
C VAL A 62 11.37 14.86 -7.33
N GLU A 63 11.29 15.00 -7.25
CA GLU A 63 11.75 15.45 -7.47
C GLU A 63 12.19 15.63 -7.73
#